data_077678b42aabff7b681bd77f11d442be
#
_entry.id   077678b42aabff7b681bd77f11d442be
#
_cell.length_a   1.000
_cell.length_b   1.000
_cell.length_c   1.000
_cell.angle_alpha   90.00
_cell.angle_beta   90.00
_cell.angle_gamma   90.00
#
_symmetry.space_group_name_H-M   'P 1'
#
loop_
_entity.id
_entity.type
_entity.pdbx_description
1 polymer ?
#
loop_
_entity_poly.entity_id
_entity_poly.type
_entity_poly.pdbx_seq_one_letter_code
_entity_poly.pdbx_strand_id
1 'polypeptide(L)'
;MIRSGAVFAAVTVLTGCAACCVARAADTAISKVMGSIDIGADQHTGDVSTVNGSIHIGENAVVGQADTVNGSISVARHATVAKLVTVNGSIHLNEAVRVTGTVQAVNGSLTVANGADVAGRLANVNGAIRVAAAHVGGLIDTVTGDIELGPNAHVDGGIHVEKDSNSSSWFHVWFWFWSDDTPRVVVGPGSVIGGTLRFERTVKLYVSDRATIGPVEGATAVRFSGDRPP
;
A
#
# COMPACT_ATOMS: atom_id res chain seq x y z
N MET A 1 -27.73 -16.10 -74.38
CA MET A 1 -27.00 -17.34 -74.21
C MET A 1 -26.15 -17.23 -73.01
N ILE A 2 -26.63 -17.76 -71.90
CA ILE A 2 -26.02 -17.64 -70.61
C ILE A 2 -25.38 -18.99 -70.27
N ARG A 3 -24.10 -19.01 -69.99
CA ARG A 3 -23.43 -20.18 -69.46
C ARG A 3 -23.14 -20.05 -67.99
N SER A 4 -23.82 -20.92 -67.25
CA SER A 4 -23.63 -21.17 -65.82
C SER A 4 -22.27 -21.88 -65.63
N GLY A 5 -21.43 -21.29 -64.74
CA GLY A 5 -20.19 -21.90 -64.25
C GLY A 5 -20.35 -22.23 -62.77
N ALA A 6 -20.36 -23.52 -62.48
CA ALA A 6 -20.37 -24.00 -61.08
C ALA A 6 -18.96 -23.86 -60.49
N VAL A 7 -18.85 -23.20 -59.37
CA VAL A 7 -17.63 -23.11 -58.55
C VAL A 7 -17.71 -24.15 -57.45
N PHE A 8 -16.85 -25.15 -57.50
CA PHE A 8 -16.65 -26.12 -56.43
C PHE A 8 -15.92 -25.45 -55.28
N ALA A 9 -16.59 -25.34 -54.12
CA ALA A 9 -15.94 -24.93 -52.89
C ALA A 9 -15.21 -26.13 -52.27
N ALA A 10 -13.91 -26.08 -52.24
CA ALA A 10 -13.07 -27.03 -51.51
C ALA A 10 -13.14 -26.67 -50.01
N VAL A 11 -13.72 -27.57 -49.22
CA VAL A 11 -13.67 -27.48 -47.74
C VAL A 11 -12.32 -28.02 -47.31
N THR A 12 -11.42 -27.10 -46.93
CA THR A 12 -10.17 -27.45 -46.25
C THR A 12 -10.44 -27.47 -44.77
N VAL A 13 -10.50 -28.67 -44.18
CA VAL A 13 -10.51 -28.86 -42.72
C VAL A 13 -9.10 -28.55 -42.20
N LEU A 14 -8.94 -27.39 -41.62
CA LEU A 14 -7.72 -27.03 -40.89
C LEU A 14 -7.89 -27.40 -39.42
N THR A 15 -7.41 -28.59 -39.04
CA THR A 15 -7.17 -28.98 -37.66
C THR A 15 -5.95 -28.17 -37.17
N GLY A 16 -6.17 -27.09 -36.48
CA GLY A 16 -5.12 -26.20 -35.98
C GLY A 16 -5.42 -25.73 -34.58
N CYS A 17 -4.78 -26.39 -33.62
CA CYS A 17 -4.32 -25.88 -32.33
C CYS A 17 -5.12 -24.70 -31.77
N ALA A 18 -5.99 -24.97 -30.81
CA ALA A 18 -6.56 -23.96 -29.95
C ALA A 18 -5.44 -23.34 -29.12
N ALA A 19 -4.72 -22.39 -29.69
CA ALA A 19 -4.00 -21.41 -28.94
C ALA A 19 -5.06 -20.63 -28.19
N CYS A 20 -5.15 -20.87 -26.88
CA CYS A 20 -5.94 -20.09 -25.94
C CYS A 20 -5.39 -18.66 -25.97
N CYS A 21 -5.82 -17.86 -26.93
CA CYS A 21 -5.73 -16.42 -26.85
C CYS A 21 -6.68 -16.03 -25.72
N VAL A 22 -6.16 -15.98 -24.50
CA VAL A 22 -6.79 -15.20 -23.45
C VAL A 22 -6.77 -13.77 -23.97
N ALA A 23 -7.88 -13.35 -24.57
CA ALA A 23 -8.13 -11.96 -24.86
C ALA A 23 -8.08 -11.26 -23.50
N ARG A 24 -6.94 -10.62 -23.22
CA ARG A 24 -6.83 -9.71 -22.09
C ARG A 24 -7.87 -8.63 -22.37
N ALA A 25 -8.97 -8.67 -21.63
CA ALA A 25 -9.93 -7.58 -21.64
C ALA A 25 -9.12 -6.30 -21.46
N ALA A 26 -9.30 -5.33 -22.36
CA ALA A 26 -8.62 -4.05 -22.22
C ALA A 26 -9.02 -3.50 -20.85
N ASP A 27 -8.05 -3.40 -19.95
CA ASP A 27 -8.28 -2.90 -18.60
C ASP A 27 -8.84 -1.47 -18.72
N THR A 28 -10.15 -1.32 -18.54
CA THR A 28 -10.84 -0.03 -18.69
C THR A 28 -10.50 0.85 -17.49
N ALA A 29 -9.85 1.96 -17.74
CA ALA A 29 -9.60 2.97 -16.72
C ALA A 29 -10.90 3.68 -16.32
N ILE A 30 -11.08 3.93 -15.03
CA ILE A 30 -12.24 4.62 -14.47
C ILE A 30 -11.78 5.91 -13.80
N SER A 31 -12.32 7.06 -14.25
CA SER A 31 -12.00 8.35 -13.65
C SER A 31 -13.27 9.12 -13.30
N LYS A 32 -13.31 9.67 -12.08
CA LYS A 32 -14.39 10.56 -11.61
C LYS A 32 -13.79 11.81 -10.97
N VAL A 33 -14.49 12.92 -11.05
CA VAL A 33 -14.14 14.13 -10.30
C VAL A 33 -14.88 14.14 -8.94
N MET A 34 -16.12 13.68 -8.92
CA MET A 34 -16.96 13.62 -7.72
C MET A 34 -17.63 12.25 -7.62
N GLY A 35 -17.71 11.73 -6.40
CA GLY A 35 -18.37 10.48 -6.09
C GLY A 35 -17.40 9.31 -5.93
N SER A 36 -17.82 8.34 -5.16
CA SER A 36 -17.05 7.12 -4.90
C SER A 36 -17.02 6.19 -6.13
N ILE A 37 -15.99 5.36 -6.16
CA ILE A 37 -15.82 4.31 -7.16
C ILE A 37 -15.84 2.98 -6.42
N ASP A 38 -16.74 2.11 -6.85
CA ASP A 38 -16.88 0.77 -6.29
C ASP A 38 -16.55 -0.25 -7.39
N ILE A 39 -15.51 -1.02 -7.17
CA ILE A 39 -15.10 -2.14 -8.00
C ILE A 39 -15.67 -3.40 -7.36
N GLY A 40 -16.49 -4.13 -8.10
CA GLY A 40 -17.11 -5.36 -7.61
C GLY A 40 -16.08 -6.48 -7.36
N ALA A 41 -16.54 -7.53 -6.66
CA ALA A 41 -15.70 -8.72 -6.48
C ALA A 41 -15.39 -9.39 -7.83
N ASP A 42 -14.21 -10.02 -7.90
CA ASP A 42 -13.72 -10.76 -9.08
C ASP A 42 -13.58 -9.90 -10.36
N GLN A 43 -13.66 -8.56 -10.25
CA GLN A 43 -13.52 -7.66 -11.39
C GLN A 43 -12.06 -7.36 -11.72
N HIS A 44 -11.79 -7.22 -13.01
CA HIS A 44 -10.50 -6.73 -13.54
C HIS A 44 -10.71 -5.34 -14.13
N THR A 45 -9.94 -4.37 -13.64
CA THR A 45 -10.07 -2.97 -14.03
C THR A 45 -8.68 -2.37 -14.18
N GLY A 46 -8.49 -1.47 -15.14
CA GLY A 46 -7.28 -0.69 -15.26
C GLY A 46 -7.12 0.31 -14.11
N ASP A 47 -6.60 1.48 -14.42
CA ASP A 47 -6.38 2.52 -13.43
C ASP A 47 -7.71 3.16 -12.99
N VAL A 48 -7.81 3.44 -11.70
CA VAL A 48 -8.99 3.99 -11.07
C VAL A 48 -8.63 5.29 -10.36
N SER A 49 -9.29 6.40 -10.69
CA SER A 49 -8.99 7.69 -10.09
C SER A 49 -10.23 8.49 -9.73
N THR A 50 -10.18 9.17 -8.58
CA THR A 50 -11.21 10.15 -8.20
C THR A 50 -10.59 11.35 -7.50
N VAL A 51 -11.23 12.51 -7.56
CA VAL A 51 -10.77 13.69 -6.81
C VAL A 51 -11.48 13.78 -5.46
N ASN A 52 -12.81 13.71 -5.46
CA ASN A 52 -13.62 13.80 -4.25
C ASN A 52 -14.51 12.57 -4.12
N GLY A 53 -13.98 11.53 -3.49
CA GLY A 53 -14.69 10.28 -3.29
C GLY A 53 -13.76 9.18 -2.81
N SER A 54 -14.32 8.15 -2.21
CA SER A 54 -13.59 6.97 -1.80
C SER A 54 -13.54 5.93 -2.92
N ILE A 55 -12.53 5.08 -2.87
CA ILE A 55 -12.39 3.94 -3.77
C ILE A 55 -12.54 2.66 -2.95
N HIS A 56 -13.49 1.82 -3.33
CA HIS A 56 -13.70 0.52 -2.73
C HIS A 56 -13.40 -0.57 -3.77
N ILE A 57 -12.41 -1.39 -3.46
CA ILE A 57 -11.98 -2.50 -4.32
C ILE A 57 -12.48 -3.80 -3.70
N GLY A 58 -13.30 -4.53 -4.43
CA GLY A 58 -13.95 -5.75 -3.99
C GLY A 58 -13.01 -6.93 -3.83
N GLU A 59 -13.54 -8.03 -3.29
CA GLU A 59 -12.79 -9.26 -3.04
C GLU A 59 -12.31 -9.89 -4.35
N ASN A 60 -11.08 -10.42 -4.37
CA ASN A 60 -10.40 -11.02 -5.54
C ASN A 60 -10.28 -10.08 -6.76
N ALA A 61 -10.62 -8.80 -6.65
CA ALA A 61 -10.52 -7.88 -7.78
C ALA A 61 -9.05 -7.61 -8.13
N VAL A 62 -8.81 -7.35 -9.42
CA VAL A 62 -7.50 -6.94 -9.94
C VAL A 62 -7.62 -5.54 -10.49
N VAL A 63 -6.85 -4.62 -9.93
CA VAL A 63 -6.89 -3.20 -10.27
C VAL A 63 -5.49 -2.72 -10.62
N GLY A 64 -5.38 -1.86 -11.61
CA GLY A 64 -4.15 -1.14 -11.90
C GLY A 64 -3.77 -0.20 -10.75
N GLN A 65 -3.61 1.06 -11.02
CA GLN A 65 -3.37 2.08 -10.00
C GLN A 65 -4.71 2.60 -9.45
N ALA A 66 -4.80 2.84 -8.14
CA ALA A 66 -5.96 3.48 -7.53
C ALA A 66 -5.53 4.76 -6.80
N ASP A 67 -6.06 5.90 -7.28
CA ASP A 67 -5.69 7.23 -6.81
C ASP A 67 -6.89 8.03 -6.34
N THR A 68 -6.76 8.70 -5.20
CA THR A 68 -7.76 9.70 -4.78
C THR A 68 -7.09 10.92 -4.15
N VAL A 69 -7.72 12.08 -4.26
CA VAL A 69 -7.23 13.27 -3.56
C VAL A 69 -7.92 13.43 -2.21
N ASN A 70 -9.24 13.40 -2.19
CA ASN A 70 -10.03 13.55 -0.98
C ASN A 70 -10.95 12.35 -0.82
N GLY A 71 -10.43 11.31 -0.18
CA GLY A 71 -11.17 10.08 0.07
C GLY A 71 -10.26 8.96 0.53
N SER A 72 -10.85 7.94 1.09
CA SER A 72 -10.12 6.75 1.53
C SER A 72 -10.14 5.67 0.47
N ILE A 73 -9.13 4.82 0.47
CA ILE A 73 -9.06 3.62 -0.38
C ILE A 73 -9.20 2.41 0.52
N SER A 74 -10.19 1.58 0.24
CA SER A 74 -10.41 0.31 0.93
C SER A 74 -10.28 -0.84 -0.05
N VAL A 75 -9.37 -1.76 0.25
CA VAL A 75 -9.09 -2.94 -0.57
C VAL A 75 -9.57 -4.17 0.19
N ALA A 76 -10.53 -4.89 -0.37
CA ALA A 76 -11.05 -6.11 0.23
C ALA A 76 -10.05 -7.27 0.09
N ARG A 77 -10.31 -8.35 0.82
CA ARG A 77 -9.41 -9.50 0.90
C ARG A 77 -9.10 -10.11 -0.46
N HIS A 78 -7.90 -10.67 -0.58
CA HIS A 78 -7.39 -11.36 -1.77
C HIS A 78 -7.32 -10.50 -3.05
N ALA A 79 -7.65 -9.21 -3.00
CA ALA A 79 -7.52 -8.34 -4.16
C ALA A 79 -6.05 -8.05 -4.48
N THR A 80 -5.78 -7.79 -5.76
CA THR A 80 -4.45 -7.43 -6.26
C THR A 80 -4.49 -6.03 -6.85
N VAL A 81 -3.59 -5.16 -6.41
CA VAL A 81 -3.51 -3.78 -6.87
C VAL A 81 -2.08 -3.43 -7.24
N ALA A 82 -1.88 -2.70 -8.33
CA ALA A 82 -0.53 -2.33 -8.73
C ALA A 82 0.05 -1.21 -7.86
N LYS A 83 -0.75 -0.17 -7.55
CA LYS A 83 -0.31 0.98 -6.76
C LYS A 83 -1.49 1.68 -6.10
N LEU A 84 -1.27 2.26 -4.91
CA LEU A 84 -2.29 2.99 -4.17
C LEU A 84 -1.75 4.36 -3.74
N VAL A 85 -2.51 5.43 -4.02
CA VAL A 85 -2.16 6.79 -3.61
C VAL A 85 -3.37 7.54 -3.10
N THR A 86 -3.22 8.21 -1.96
CA THR A 86 -4.20 9.18 -1.48
C THR A 86 -3.52 10.43 -0.91
N VAL A 87 -4.16 11.58 -1.04
CA VAL A 87 -3.65 12.80 -0.41
C VAL A 87 -4.32 13.02 0.95
N ASN A 88 -5.63 13.08 0.97
CA ASN A 88 -6.40 13.30 2.20
C ASN A 88 -7.37 12.14 2.42
N GLY A 89 -6.91 11.12 3.11
CA GLY A 89 -7.68 9.92 3.40
C GLY A 89 -6.80 8.77 3.83
N SER A 90 -7.41 7.73 4.33
CA SER A 90 -6.69 6.53 4.78
C SER A 90 -6.71 5.43 3.73
N ILE A 91 -5.70 4.58 3.76
CA ILE A 91 -5.65 3.37 2.95
C ILE A 91 -5.76 2.16 3.88
N HIS A 92 -6.75 1.31 3.60
CA HIS A 92 -6.98 0.08 4.35
C HIS A 92 -6.82 -1.12 3.42
N LEU A 93 -5.79 -1.92 3.67
CA LEU A 93 -5.58 -3.20 3.02
C LEU A 93 -6.09 -4.30 3.95
N ASN A 94 -7.12 -5.01 3.53
CA ASN A 94 -7.65 -6.14 4.29
C ASN A 94 -6.76 -7.40 4.13
N GLU A 95 -7.21 -8.52 4.66
CA GLU A 95 -6.43 -9.74 4.73
C GLU A 95 -6.02 -10.26 3.35
N ALA A 96 -4.78 -10.76 3.25
CA ALA A 96 -4.22 -11.38 2.06
C ALA A 96 -4.28 -10.53 0.78
N VAL A 97 -4.37 -9.20 0.92
CA VAL A 97 -4.27 -8.26 -0.22
C VAL A 97 -2.84 -8.27 -0.76
N ARG A 98 -2.70 -8.22 -2.07
CA ARG A 98 -1.41 -8.09 -2.74
C ARG A 98 -1.28 -6.75 -3.43
N VAL A 99 -0.25 -5.99 -3.07
CA VAL A 99 0.13 -4.75 -3.77
C VAL A 99 1.49 -4.96 -4.41
N THR A 100 1.55 -4.91 -5.74
CA THR A 100 2.79 -5.18 -6.48
C THR A 100 3.76 -3.99 -6.54
N GLY A 101 3.28 -2.80 -6.19
CA GLY A 101 4.08 -1.58 -6.14
C GLY A 101 3.96 -0.86 -4.80
N THR A 102 3.87 0.46 -4.84
CA THR A 102 3.93 1.33 -3.66
C THR A 102 2.54 1.68 -3.12
N VAL A 103 2.48 1.90 -1.79
CA VAL A 103 1.31 2.46 -1.10
C VAL A 103 1.72 3.80 -0.48
N GLN A 104 1.01 4.88 -0.85
CA GLN A 104 1.35 6.23 -0.42
C GLN A 104 0.13 6.98 0.11
N ALA A 105 0.29 7.62 1.26
CA ALA A 105 -0.67 8.60 1.77
C ALA A 105 0.06 9.88 2.18
N VAL A 106 -0.61 11.02 2.12
CA VAL A 106 -0.04 12.26 2.66
C VAL A 106 -0.65 12.55 4.02
N ASN A 107 -1.97 12.67 4.10
CA ASN A 107 -2.69 12.93 5.34
C ASN A 107 -3.71 11.83 5.58
N GLY A 108 -3.38 10.88 6.42
CA GLY A 108 -4.24 9.74 6.74
C GLY A 108 -3.45 8.55 7.25
N SER A 109 -4.13 7.53 7.68
CA SER A 109 -3.47 6.32 8.17
C SER A 109 -3.35 5.25 7.09
N LEU A 110 -2.25 4.51 7.13
CA LEU A 110 -2.05 3.28 6.36
C LEU A 110 -2.27 2.08 7.29
N THR A 111 -3.17 1.22 6.94
CA THR A 111 -3.43 -0.02 7.70
C THR A 111 -3.27 -1.21 6.78
N VAL A 112 -2.40 -2.12 7.17
CA VAL A 112 -2.10 -3.37 6.45
C VAL A 112 -2.46 -4.54 7.33
N ALA A 113 -3.49 -5.29 6.96
CA ALA A 113 -4.00 -6.40 7.74
C ALA A 113 -3.17 -7.69 7.54
N ASN A 114 -3.53 -8.73 8.28
CA ASN A 114 -2.81 -10.00 8.29
C ASN A 114 -2.68 -10.65 6.91
N GLY A 115 -1.51 -11.18 6.61
CA GLY A 115 -1.25 -11.90 5.37
C GLY A 115 -1.20 -11.03 4.12
N ALA A 116 -1.37 -9.70 4.25
CA ALA A 116 -1.19 -8.80 3.12
C ALA A 116 0.30 -8.70 2.72
N ASP A 117 0.54 -8.52 1.42
CA ASP A 117 1.86 -8.48 0.81
C ASP A 117 2.00 -7.20 -0.02
N VAL A 118 2.88 -6.31 0.41
CA VAL A 118 3.22 -5.08 -0.31
C VAL A 118 4.64 -5.19 -0.82
N ALA A 119 4.82 -5.47 -2.10
CA ALA A 119 6.15 -5.65 -2.68
C ALA A 119 6.99 -4.37 -2.69
N GLY A 120 6.34 -3.21 -2.76
CA GLY A 120 7.00 -1.92 -2.77
C GLY A 120 7.08 -1.23 -1.42
N ARG A 121 7.25 0.08 -1.45
CA ARG A 121 7.37 0.95 -0.27
C ARG A 121 5.99 1.31 0.31
N LEU A 122 5.93 1.41 1.65
CA LEU A 122 4.86 2.12 2.36
C LEU A 122 5.35 3.52 2.73
N ALA A 123 4.71 4.56 2.23
CA ALA A 123 5.09 5.94 2.53
C ALA A 123 3.91 6.75 3.06
N ASN A 124 4.14 7.48 4.13
CA ASN A 124 3.18 8.41 4.70
C ASN A 124 3.87 9.71 5.13
N VAL A 125 3.19 10.83 5.06
CA VAL A 125 3.71 12.07 5.63
C VAL A 125 3.15 12.30 7.02
N ASN A 126 1.82 12.32 7.15
CA ASN A 126 1.13 12.57 8.42
C ASN A 126 0.09 11.47 8.69
N GLY A 127 0.20 10.83 9.83
CA GLY A 127 -0.72 9.80 10.30
C GLY A 127 -0.04 8.46 10.52
N ALA A 128 -0.72 7.55 11.16
CA ALA A 128 -0.10 6.30 11.59
C ALA A 128 0.01 5.27 10.47
N ILE A 129 1.12 4.53 10.46
CA ILE A 129 1.31 3.32 9.66
C ILE A 129 1.16 2.13 10.61
N ARG A 130 0.18 1.28 10.36
CA ARG A 130 -0.05 0.04 11.11
C ARG A 130 0.08 -1.15 10.18
N VAL A 131 1.01 -2.03 10.50
CA VAL A 131 1.24 -3.28 9.77
C VAL A 131 1.02 -4.43 10.75
N ALA A 132 0.02 -5.25 10.50
CA ALA A 132 -0.23 -6.47 11.27
C ALA A 132 0.75 -7.59 10.87
N ALA A 133 0.41 -8.85 11.00
CA ALA A 133 1.22 -9.98 10.52
C ALA A 133 1.26 -10.00 8.98
N ALA A 134 1.97 -9.07 8.36
CA ALA A 134 2.02 -8.81 6.92
C ALA A 134 3.46 -8.62 6.44
N HIS A 135 3.66 -8.70 5.14
CA HIS A 135 4.95 -8.52 4.49
C HIS A 135 5.04 -7.17 3.75
N VAL A 136 6.15 -6.49 3.91
CA VAL A 136 6.51 -5.26 3.19
C VAL A 136 7.91 -5.43 2.62
N GLY A 137 8.01 -5.64 1.30
CA GLY A 137 9.29 -5.85 0.62
C GLY A 137 10.14 -4.58 0.53
N GLY A 138 9.50 -3.40 0.53
CA GLY A 138 10.20 -2.12 0.48
C GLY A 138 10.41 -1.47 1.84
N LEU A 139 10.82 -0.20 1.78
CA LEU A 139 11.02 0.67 2.94
C LEU A 139 9.69 1.15 3.51
N ILE A 140 9.58 1.26 4.83
CA ILE A 140 8.52 2.02 5.49
C ILE A 140 9.06 3.42 5.79
N ASP A 141 8.38 4.44 5.25
CA ASP A 141 8.84 5.81 5.25
C ASP A 141 7.76 6.75 5.82
N THR A 142 8.14 7.62 6.76
CA THR A 142 7.22 8.62 7.33
C THR A 142 7.95 9.88 7.76
N VAL A 143 7.21 10.98 7.88
CA VAL A 143 7.75 12.25 8.40
C VAL A 143 7.29 12.50 9.83
N THR A 144 5.97 12.48 10.10
CA THR A 144 5.42 12.83 11.42
C THR A 144 4.51 11.75 12.02
N GLY A 145 4.34 10.62 11.33
CA GLY A 145 3.41 9.58 11.76
C GLY A 145 4.03 8.54 12.70
N ASP A 146 3.17 7.93 13.50
CA ASP A 146 3.54 6.74 14.28
C ASP A 146 3.66 5.52 13.38
N ILE A 147 4.59 4.62 13.72
CA ILE A 147 4.73 3.31 13.06
C ILE A 147 4.48 2.22 14.10
N GLU A 148 3.51 1.37 13.81
CA GLU A 148 3.20 0.21 14.65
C GLU A 148 3.28 -1.06 13.80
N LEU A 149 4.31 -1.84 14.06
CA LEU A 149 4.45 -3.20 13.53
C LEU A 149 3.88 -4.17 14.57
N GLY A 150 2.80 -4.82 14.20
CA GLY A 150 2.17 -5.85 15.00
C GLY A 150 3.02 -7.12 15.09
N PRO A 151 2.51 -8.16 15.77
CA PRO A 151 3.23 -9.44 15.87
C PRO A 151 3.48 -10.07 14.51
N ASN A 152 4.69 -10.63 14.31
CA ASN A 152 5.09 -11.34 13.09
C ASN A 152 5.02 -10.51 11.80
N ALA A 153 5.15 -9.19 11.89
CA ALA A 153 5.33 -8.35 10.72
C ALA A 153 6.73 -8.55 10.11
N HIS A 154 6.81 -8.54 8.78
CA HIS A 154 8.08 -8.71 8.07
C HIS A 154 8.33 -7.52 7.15
N VAL A 155 9.48 -6.85 7.30
CA VAL A 155 9.86 -5.67 6.51
C VAL A 155 11.28 -5.87 5.99
N ASP A 156 11.43 -6.00 4.67
CA ASP A 156 12.75 -6.24 4.07
C ASP A 156 13.59 -4.96 4.01
N GLY A 157 12.96 -3.84 3.64
CA GLY A 157 13.65 -2.60 3.32
C GLY A 157 14.04 -1.71 4.51
N GLY A 158 13.56 -1.99 5.72
CA GLY A 158 13.83 -1.16 6.91
C GLY A 158 12.79 -0.07 7.17
N ILE A 159 13.12 0.85 8.08
CA ILE A 159 12.27 1.98 8.47
C ILE A 159 13.05 3.27 8.32
N HIS A 160 12.44 4.29 7.73
CA HIS A 160 13.00 5.63 7.65
C HIS A 160 12.01 6.67 8.19
N VAL A 161 12.46 7.47 9.13
CA VAL A 161 11.70 8.62 9.64
C VAL A 161 12.47 9.88 9.26
N GLU A 162 11.94 10.58 8.26
CA GLU A 162 12.55 11.78 7.72
C GLU A 162 12.42 12.97 8.68
N LYS A 163 13.35 13.89 8.58
CA LYS A 163 13.25 15.19 9.22
C LYS A 163 12.27 16.05 8.44
N ASP A 164 11.35 16.71 9.13
CA ASP A 164 10.51 17.73 8.54
C ASP A 164 11.39 18.84 7.92
N SER A 165 11.45 18.91 6.61
CA SER A 165 12.26 19.89 5.87
C SER A 165 11.69 21.31 5.93
N ASN A 166 10.49 21.50 6.54
CA ASN A 166 9.82 22.80 6.61
C ASN A 166 10.14 23.61 7.89
N SER A 167 11.22 23.27 8.62
CA SER A 167 11.60 23.94 9.87
C SER A 167 12.25 25.34 9.69
N SER A 168 12.19 25.95 8.50
CA SER A 168 12.78 27.27 8.25
C SER A 168 11.83 28.45 8.46
N SER A 169 10.64 28.27 8.99
CA SER A 169 9.72 29.36 9.26
C SER A 169 9.71 29.74 10.75
N TRP A 170 10.18 30.94 11.07
CA TRP A 170 10.19 31.55 12.40
C TRP A 170 8.80 31.64 13.06
N PHE A 171 7.73 31.29 12.35
CA PHE A 171 6.36 31.18 12.88
C PHE A 171 6.14 29.95 13.77
N HIS A 172 7.01 28.95 13.75
CA HIS A 172 6.86 27.72 14.52
C HIS A 172 7.26 27.83 16.01
N VAL A 173 7.93 28.91 16.41
CA VAL A 173 8.45 29.04 17.79
C VAL A 173 7.34 29.12 18.85
N TRP A 174 6.13 29.55 18.51
CA TRP A 174 5.05 29.64 19.47
C TRP A 174 4.20 28.37 19.60
N PHE A 175 4.11 27.55 18.53
CA PHE A 175 3.33 26.29 18.55
C PHE A 175 4.08 25.11 19.17
N TRP A 176 5.39 25.20 19.32
CA TRP A 176 6.23 24.09 19.79
C TRP A 176 6.12 23.80 21.30
N PHE A 177 5.49 24.65 22.06
CA PHE A 177 5.34 24.43 23.50
C PHE A 177 4.18 23.50 23.89
N TRP A 178 3.35 23.00 22.94
CA TRP A 178 2.11 22.29 23.29
C TRP A 178 1.88 20.95 22.58
N SER A 179 2.70 20.49 21.68
CA SER A 179 2.59 19.14 21.12
C SER A 179 3.88 18.36 21.36
N ASP A 180 3.80 17.41 22.28
CA ASP A 180 4.82 16.38 22.54
C ASP A 180 4.74 15.34 21.39
N ASP A 181 4.83 15.83 20.16
CA ASP A 181 4.57 15.11 18.91
C ASP A 181 5.82 14.36 18.44
N THR A 182 6.40 13.61 19.39
CA THR A 182 7.52 12.72 19.12
C THR A 182 6.98 11.43 18.53
N PRO A 183 7.23 11.13 17.24
CA PRO A 183 6.75 9.90 16.62
C PRO A 183 7.11 8.67 17.44
N ARG A 184 6.15 7.78 17.58
CA ARG A 184 6.32 6.52 18.26
C ARG A 184 6.48 5.40 17.25
N VAL A 185 7.58 4.67 17.36
CA VAL A 185 7.84 3.49 16.53
C VAL A 185 7.83 2.25 17.43
N VAL A 186 6.91 1.34 17.16
CA VAL A 186 6.73 0.11 17.92
C VAL A 186 7.00 -1.08 17.01
N VAL A 187 7.90 -1.94 17.41
CA VAL A 187 8.20 -3.20 16.73
C VAL A 187 7.73 -4.36 17.61
N GLY A 188 6.64 -5.01 17.19
CA GLY A 188 5.98 -6.07 17.94
C GLY A 188 6.77 -7.38 17.99
N PRO A 189 6.30 -8.33 18.80
CA PRO A 189 6.98 -9.60 19.01
C PRO A 189 7.00 -10.46 17.74
N GLY A 190 8.12 -11.12 17.49
CA GLY A 190 8.31 -11.99 16.31
C GLY A 190 8.43 -11.24 14.98
N SER A 191 8.45 -9.91 15.01
CA SER A 191 8.64 -9.12 13.80
C SER A 191 10.09 -9.14 13.36
N VAL A 192 10.30 -9.07 12.04
CA VAL A 192 11.63 -9.07 11.41
C VAL A 192 11.75 -7.83 10.53
N ILE A 193 12.81 -7.04 10.75
CA ILE A 193 13.18 -5.91 9.91
C ILE A 193 14.59 -6.17 9.38
N GLY A 194 14.70 -6.44 8.07
CA GLY A 194 15.95 -6.80 7.43
C GLY A 194 16.87 -5.61 7.17
N GLY A 195 16.30 -4.46 6.86
CA GLY A 195 17.04 -3.24 6.54
C GLY A 195 17.39 -2.37 7.75
N THR A 196 18.00 -1.21 7.49
CA THR A 196 18.38 -0.24 8.52
C THR A 196 17.15 0.55 9.00
N LEU A 197 17.10 0.79 10.32
CA LEU A 197 16.15 1.72 10.94
C LEU A 197 16.84 3.08 11.08
N ARG A 198 16.50 4.02 10.20
CA ARG A 198 17.11 5.36 10.16
C ARG A 198 16.15 6.43 10.64
N PHE A 199 16.56 7.20 11.62
CA PHE A 199 15.75 8.26 12.21
C PHE A 199 16.48 9.59 12.11
N GLU A 200 15.96 10.52 11.31
CA GLU A 200 16.53 11.87 11.13
C GLU A 200 15.97 12.89 12.13
N ARG A 201 15.03 12.45 12.99
CA ARG A 201 14.45 13.22 14.10
C ARG A 201 14.34 12.38 15.34
N THR A 202 14.09 13.02 16.48
CA THR A 202 13.83 12.32 17.75
C THR A 202 12.58 11.46 17.63
N VAL A 203 12.67 10.18 17.99
CA VAL A 203 11.57 9.22 18.02
C VAL A 203 11.61 8.41 19.31
N LYS A 204 10.45 7.91 19.73
CA LYS A 204 10.34 6.91 20.81
C LYS A 204 10.32 5.52 20.17
N LEU A 205 11.47 4.84 20.14
CA LEU A 205 11.61 3.53 19.53
C LEU A 205 11.46 2.41 20.57
N TYR A 206 10.39 1.63 20.45
CA TYR A 206 10.13 0.46 21.29
C TYR A 206 10.28 -0.81 20.46
N VAL A 207 11.11 -1.73 20.93
CA VAL A 207 11.38 -2.98 20.21
C VAL A 207 11.16 -4.15 21.15
N SER A 208 10.32 -5.09 20.74
CA SER A 208 10.12 -6.33 21.51
C SER A 208 11.40 -7.14 21.60
N ASP A 209 11.64 -7.79 22.75
CA ASP A 209 12.78 -8.69 22.95
C ASP A 209 12.78 -9.87 21.97
N ARG A 210 11.61 -10.23 21.45
CA ARG A 210 11.41 -11.30 20.45
C ARG A 210 11.49 -10.81 18.99
N ALA A 211 11.75 -9.52 18.75
CA ALA A 211 11.89 -8.97 17.42
C ALA A 211 13.35 -8.98 16.95
N THR A 212 13.54 -9.24 15.67
CA THR A 212 14.82 -9.12 14.99
C THR A 212 14.84 -7.85 14.17
N ILE A 213 15.79 -6.97 14.41
CA ILE A 213 15.90 -5.70 13.70
C ILE A 213 17.33 -5.54 13.14
N GLY A 214 17.44 -4.83 12.02
CA GLY A 214 18.72 -4.40 11.47
C GLY A 214 19.38 -3.28 12.28
N PRO A 215 20.43 -2.67 11.75
CA PRO A 215 21.11 -1.55 12.39
C PRO A 215 20.16 -0.38 12.68
N VAL A 216 20.37 0.30 13.83
CA VAL A 216 19.59 1.48 14.22
C VAL A 216 20.48 2.71 14.18
N GLU A 217 20.04 3.72 13.44
CA GLU A 217 20.72 5.01 13.31
C GLU A 217 19.79 6.15 13.78
N GLY A 218 20.29 7.05 14.60
CA GLY A 218 19.57 8.26 15.03
C GLY A 218 18.60 8.08 16.19
N ALA A 219 18.44 6.87 16.74
CA ALA A 219 17.58 6.61 17.90
C ALA A 219 18.16 5.54 18.81
N THR A 220 17.68 5.53 20.07
CA THR A 220 17.98 4.46 21.02
C THR A 220 16.74 3.58 21.21
N ALA A 221 16.91 2.27 20.97
CA ALA A 221 15.83 1.32 21.14
C ALA A 221 15.60 1.00 22.64
N VAL A 222 14.37 1.18 23.08
CA VAL A 222 13.90 0.70 24.38
C VAL A 222 13.31 -0.70 24.20
N ARG A 223 13.98 -1.70 24.76
CA ARG A 223 13.49 -3.08 24.72
C ARG A 223 12.34 -3.28 25.68
N PHE A 224 11.35 -4.08 25.28
CA PHE A 224 10.26 -4.47 26.16
C PHE A 224 9.94 -5.97 26.04
N SER A 225 9.53 -6.55 27.16
CA SER A 225 9.05 -7.93 27.22
C SER A 225 7.51 -7.91 27.32
N GLY A 226 6.86 -8.77 26.58
CA GLY A 226 5.39 -8.83 26.51
C GLY A 226 4.84 -8.43 25.16
N ASP A 227 3.50 -8.28 25.10
CA ASP A 227 2.81 -8.03 23.82
C ASP A 227 2.63 -6.55 23.52
N ARG A 228 2.82 -5.67 24.51
CA ARG A 228 2.70 -4.22 24.37
C ARG A 228 3.86 -3.49 25.06
N PRO A 229 4.32 -2.37 24.48
CA PRO A 229 5.30 -1.51 25.16
C PRO A 229 4.66 -0.76 26.32
N PRO A 230 5.48 -0.27 27.24
CA PRO A 230 5.06 0.53 28.40
C PRO A 230 4.44 1.88 27.99
#